data_ec8d669197ee2b841643b282410cc191
#
_entry.id   ec8d669197ee2b841643b282410cc191
#
_cell.length_a   1.000
_cell.length_b   1.000
_cell.length_c   1.000
_cell.angle_alpha   90.00
_cell.angle_beta   90.00
_cell.angle_gamma   90.00
#
_symmetry.space_group_name_H-M   'P 1'
#
loop_
_entity.id
_entity.type
_entity.pdbx_description
1 polymer ?
#
loop_
_entity_poly.entity_id
_entity_poly.type
_entity_poly.pdbx_seq_one_letter_code
_entity_poly.pdbx_strand_id
1 'polypeptide(L)'
;MAHVLAFERPVVELVARVRELRTLANADEKWTPELERLEEKAARLAREVFANLSPMQKVQLSRHPNRPYTADYVSRLFQDVVELRGDRRFAEDSSIVAGIGRFHGRSIAFVGHQKGRSAKENVLRNFGMPHPEGYRKAIRIYELADRFRLPVFTFIDTPGAFPGIGAEERGQ
;
A
#
# COMPACT_ATOMS: atom_id res chain seq x y z
N MET A 1 -2.81 17.74 -9.05
CA MET A 1 -3.38 18.11 -7.74
C MET A 1 -3.39 16.89 -6.85
N ALA A 2 -3.06 17.02 -5.56
CA ALA A 2 -3.17 15.90 -4.63
C ALA A 2 -4.64 15.48 -4.50
N HIS A 3 -4.91 14.19 -4.59
CA HIS A 3 -6.25 13.66 -4.34
C HIS A 3 -6.55 13.82 -2.84
N VAL A 4 -7.68 14.45 -2.50
CA VAL A 4 -8.10 14.70 -1.11
C VAL A 4 -9.54 14.23 -0.96
N LEU A 5 -9.79 13.31 -0.05
CA LEU A 5 -11.13 12.83 0.24
C LEU A 5 -11.93 13.90 1.01
N ALA A 6 -13.25 13.89 0.85
CA ALA A 6 -14.10 14.94 1.43
C ALA A 6 -13.91 15.10 2.95
N PHE A 7 -13.78 14.01 3.69
CA PHE A 7 -13.56 14.01 5.14
C PHE A 7 -12.14 14.40 5.56
N GLU A 8 -11.16 14.40 4.65
CA GLU A 8 -9.79 14.83 4.92
C GLU A 8 -9.61 16.33 4.78
N ARG A 9 -10.49 17.02 4.04
CA ARG A 9 -10.35 18.45 3.71
C ARG A 9 -10.06 19.33 4.93
N PRO A 10 -10.80 19.22 6.06
CA PRO A 10 -10.53 20.09 7.21
C PRO A 10 -9.12 19.88 7.79
N VAL A 11 -8.62 18.64 7.76
CA VAL A 11 -7.27 18.31 8.24
C VAL A 11 -6.23 18.86 7.27
N VAL A 12 -6.42 18.66 5.96
CA VAL A 12 -5.49 19.12 4.91
C VAL A 12 -5.38 20.64 4.90
N GLU A 13 -6.49 21.36 5.03
CA GLU A 13 -6.52 22.83 5.11
C GLU A 13 -5.75 23.34 6.34
N LEU A 14 -5.95 22.69 7.49
CA LEU A 14 -5.24 23.08 8.70
C LEU A 14 -3.74 22.77 8.62
N VAL A 15 -3.36 21.63 8.05
CA VAL A 15 -1.96 21.28 7.79
C VAL A 15 -1.30 22.24 6.79
N ALA A 16 -2.04 22.72 5.79
CA ALA A 16 -1.53 23.75 4.87
C ALA A 16 -1.19 25.04 5.63
N ARG A 17 -2.07 25.51 6.51
CA ARG A 17 -1.80 26.68 7.37
C ARG A 17 -0.61 26.47 8.31
N VAL A 18 -0.47 25.28 8.87
CA VAL A 18 0.73 24.92 9.68
C VAL A 18 2.00 25.07 8.86
N ARG A 19 2.01 24.63 7.60
CA ARG A 19 3.18 24.75 6.72
C ARG A 19 3.51 26.21 6.40
N GLU A 20 2.50 27.04 6.14
CA GLU A 20 2.69 28.47 5.90
C GLU A 20 3.26 29.15 7.15
N LEU A 21 2.67 28.90 8.32
CA LEU A 21 3.13 29.48 9.57
C LEU A 21 4.55 29.01 9.95
N ARG A 22 4.89 27.76 9.65
CA ARG A 22 6.25 27.22 9.86
C ARG A 22 7.31 27.99 9.07
N THR A 23 7.01 28.42 7.84
CA THR A 23 7.89 29.27 7.05
C THR A 23 8.11 30.64 7.69
N LEU A 24 7.07 31.20 8.29
CA LEU A 24 7.15 32.47 9.03
C LEU A 24 7.92 32.32 10.36
N ALA A 25 7.66 31.25 11.10
CA ALA A 25 8.36 30.98 12.35
C ALA A 25 9.87 30.72 12.16
N ASN A 26 10.26 30.13 11.04
CA ASN A 26 11.67 29.99 10.68
C ASN A 26 12.36 31.35 10.38
N ALA A 27 11.59 32.36 9.99
CA ALA A 27 12.09 33.72 9.73
C ALA A 27 12.04 34.62 10.97
N ASP A 28 11.11 34.40 11.89
CA ASP A 28 10.90 35.21 13.09
C ASP A 28 10.27 34.35 14.22
N GLU A 29 11.04 34.15 15.30
CA GLU A 29 10.69 33.31 16.44
C GLU A 29 9.38 33.71 17.15
N LYS A 30 8.90 34.92 16.96
CA LYS A 30 7.62 35.37 17.57
C LYS A 30 6.43 34.48 17.16
N TRP A 31 6.50 33.78 16.03
CA TRP A 31 5.45 32.90 15.52
C TRP A 31 5.48 31.48 16.10
N THR A 32 6.53 31.14 16.84
CA THR A 32 6.71 29.76 17.40
C THR A 32 5.56 29.33 18.30
N PRO A 33 5.04 30.14 19.26
CA PRO A 33 3.94 29.71 20.11
C PRO A 33 2.65 29.45 19.35
N GLU A 34 2.36 30.26 18.33
CA GLU A 34 1.17 30.07 17.51
C GLU A 34 1.32 28.86 16.58
N LEU A 35 2.54 28.58 16.07
CA LEU A 35 2.83 27.38 15.31
C LEU A 35 2.57 26.13 16.14
N GLU A 36 3.12 26.04 17.35
CA GLU A 36 2.92 24.89 18.26
C GLU A 36 1.45 24.65 18.54
N ARG A 37 0.70 25.71 18.86
CA ARG A 37 -0.74 25.62 19.08
C ARG A 37 -1.50 25.11 17.87
N LEU A 38 -1.13 25.55 16.66
CA LEU A 38 -1.78 25.15 15.42
C LEU A 38 -1.42 23.71 15.05
N GLU A 39 -0.19 23.28 15.30
CA GLU A 39 0.25 21.89 15.13
C GLU A 39 -0.50 20.93 16.06
N GLU A 40 -0.65 21.29 17.33
CA GLU A 40 -1.42 20.52 18.29
C GLU A 40 -2.90 20.39 17.87
N LYS A 41 -3.48 21.49 17.42
CA LYS A 41 -4.86 21.53 16.90
C LYS A 41 -5.01 20.62 15.66
N ALA A 42 -4.06 20.68 14.73
CA ALA A 42 -4.07 19.83 13.54
C ALA A 42 -3.95 18.35 13.90
N ALA A 43 -3.06 18.00 14.81
CA ALA A 43 -2.89 16.63 15.29
C ALA A 43 -4.15 16.11 16.01
N ARG A 44 -4.81 16.95 16.83
CA ARG A 44 -6.07 16.59 17.49
C ARG A 44 -7.19 16.37 16.48
N LEU A 45 -7.39 17.31 15.54
CA LEU A 45 -8.40 17.20 14.50
C LEU A 45 -8.19 15.95 13.63
N ALA A 46 -6.95 15.63 13.26
CA ALA A 46 -6.63 14.43 12.52
C ALA A 46 -7.05 13.18 13.29
N ARG A 47 -6.66 13.05 14.56
CA ARG A 47 -7.08 11.91 15.41
C ARG A 47 -8.60 11.78 15.48
N GLU A 48 -9.31 12.88 15.66
CA GLU A 48 -10.77 12.92 15.78
C GLU A 48 -11.48 12.47 14.49
N VAL A 49 -11.05 13.01 13.34
CA VAL A 49 -11.59 12.64 12.02
C VAL A 49 -11.34 11.17 11.72
N PHE A 50 -10.09 10.69 11.87
CA PHE A 50 -9.75 9.32 11.49
C PHE A 50 -10.24 8.26 12.49
N ALA A 51 -10.50 8.62 13.75
CA ALA A 51 -11.13 7.71 14.72
C ALA A 51 -12.60 7.45 14.43
N ASN A 52 -13.30 8.41 13.82
CA ASN A 52 -14.76 8.39 13.63
C ASN A 52 -15.19 8.14 12.17
N LEU A 53 -14.36 7.51 11.35
CA LEU A 53 -14.71 7.19 9.97
C LEU A 53 -15.85 6.18 9.88
N SER A 54 -16.85 6.47 9.03
CA SER A 54 -17.88 5.51 8.65
C SER A 54 -17.26 4.32 7.87
N PRO A 55 -17.95 3.17 7.78
CA PRO A 55 -17.48 2.03 7.00
C PRO A 55 -17.13 2.40 5.54
N MET A 56 -17.95 3.22 4.89
CA MET A 56 -17.69 3.67 3.51
C MET A 56 -16.45 4.58 3.43
N GLN A 57 -16.26 5.47 4.39
CA GLN A 57 -15.05 6.32 4.44
C GLN A 57 -13.77 5.49 4.65
N LYS A 58 -13.83 4.41 5.45
CA LYS A 58 -12.72 3.45 5.59
C LYS A 58 -12.40 2.77 4.26
N VAL A 59 -13.41 2.37 3.49
CA VAL A 59 -13.23 1.82 2.13
C VAL A 59 -12.62 2.86 1.20
N GLN A 60 -13.08 4.10 1.21
CA GLN A 60 -12.50 5.18 0.41
C GLN A 60 -11.03 5.43 0.79
N LEU A 61 -10.72 5.49 2.09
CA LEU A 61 -9.36 5.66 2.59
C LEU A 61 -8.45 4.50 2.18
N SER A 62 -8.93 3.25 2.26
CA SER A 62 -8.15 2.07 1.85
C SER A 62 -7.81 2.08 0.35
N ARG A 63 -8.62 2.75 -0.47
CA ARG A 63 -8.45 2.90 -1.92
C ARG A 63 -7.81 4.22 -2.34
N HIS A 64 -7.32 5.00 -1.37
CA HIS A 64 -6.72 6.31 -1.67
C HIS A 64 -5.50 6.16 -2.60
N PRO A 65 -5.42 6.88 -3.74
CA PRO A 65 -4.40 6.66 -4.77
C PRO A 65 -2.96 6.96 -4.31
N ASN A 66 -2.81 7.77 -3.25
CA ASN A 66 -1.50 8.09 -2.68
C ASN A 66 -1.00 7.07 -1.64
N ARG A 67 -1.77 6.01 -1.36
CA ARG A 67 -1.28 4.96 -0.45
C ARG A 67 -0.12 4.20 -1.12
N PRO A 68 0.87 3.76 -0.32
CA PRO A 68 1.91 2.88 -0.82
C PRO A 68 1.30 1.52 -1.20
N TYR A 69 1.85 0.93 -2.27
CA TYR A 69 1.53 -0.43 -2.72
C TYR A 69 2.64 -1.40 -2.31
N THR A 70 2.46 -2.68 -2.55
CA THR A 70 3.44 -3.72 -2.17
C THR A 70 4.85 -3.41 -2.64
N ALA A 71 5.02 -3.01 -3.92
CA ALA A 71 6.34 -2.68 -4.46
C ALA A 71 7.01 -1.50 -3.74
N ASP A 72 6.23 -0.53 -3.24
CA ASP A 72 6.76 0.59 -2.46
C ASP A 72 7.29 0.12 -1.10
N TYR A 73 6.61 -0.82 -0.46
CA TYR A 73 7.08 -1.42 0.79
C TYR A 73 8.31 -2.31 0.55
N VAL A 74 8.25 -3.18 -0.45
CA VAL A 74 9.36 -4.10 -0.78
C VAL A 74 10.65 -3.32 -1.02
N SER A 75 10.61 -2.25 -1.83
CA SER A 75 11.78 -1.43 -2.16
C SER A 75 12.37 -0.67 -0.97
N ARG A 76 11.57 -0.40 0.08
CA ARG A 76 12.01 0.36 1.27
C ARG A 76 12.41 -0.52 2.44
N LEU A 77 11.80 -1.69 2.57
CA LEU A 77 11.99 -2.58 3.72
C LEU A 77 13.05 -3.64 3.48
N PHE A 78 13.17 -4.13 2.23
CA PHE A 78 13.98 -5.30 1.93
C PHE A 78 15.20 -4.95 1.08
N GLN A 79 16.28 -5.66 1.35
CA GLN A 79 17.54 -5.65 0.59
C GLN A 79 17.66 -6.94 -0.22
N ASP A 80 18.53 -6.96 -1.23
CA ASP A 80 18.86 -8.12 -2.07
C ASP A 80 17.60 -8.83 -2.59
N VAL A 81 16.62 -8.05 -3.05
CA VAL A 81 15.32 -8.55 -3.50
C VAL A 81 15.45 -9.32 -4.81
N VAL A 82 14.97 -10.55 -4.82
CA VAL A 82 14.82 -11.40 -6.01
C VAL A 82 13.34 -11.71 -6.20
N GLU A 83 12.72 -11.12 -7.21
CA GLU A 83 11.33 -11.41 -7.58
C GLU A 83 11.24 -12.79 -8.25
N LEU A 84 10.32 -13.63 -7.79
CA LEU A 84 10.07 -14.96 -8.30
C LEU A 84 8.72 -15.00 -9.04
N ARG A 85 8.79 -14.95 -10.36
CA ARG A 85 7.62 -14.85 -11.25
C ARG A 85 7.07 -16.23 -11.65
N GLY A 86 5.80 -16.22 -12.07
CA GLY A 86 5.08 -17.37 -12.61
C GLY A 86 4.67 -18.43 -11.60
N ASP A 87 3.58 -19.12 -11.92
CA ASP A 87 3.05 -20.22 -11.10
C ASP A 87 3.71 -21.58 -11.39
N ARG A 88 4.56 -21.67 -12.41
CA ARG A 88 5.20 -22.89 -12.93
C ARG A 88 4.22 -23.92 -13.50
N ARG A 89 2.99 -23.51 -13.81
CA ARG A 89 1.95 -24.39 -14.38
C ARG A 89 1.30 -23.81 -15.63
N PHE A 90 0.86 -22.54 -15.56
CA PHE A 90 0.11 -21.92 -16.64
C PHE A 90 0.73 -20.58 -17.07
N ALA A 91 0.80 -19.58 -16.18
CA ALA A 91 1.24 -18.24 -16.56
C ALA A 91 1.80 -17.41 -15.39
N GLU A 92 2.21 -16.19 -15.73
CA GLU A 92 2.49 -15.12 -14.77
C GLU A 92 1.21 -14.33 -14.49
N ASP A 93 1.00 -13.98 -13.24
CA ASP A 93 0.03 -12.96 -12.83
C ASP A 93 0.73 -11.79 -12.15
N SER A 94 0.72 -10.66 -12.84
CA SER A 94 1.37 -9.43 -12.36
C SER A 94 0.61 -8.73 -11.22
N SER A 95 -0.60 -9.17 -10.87
CA SER A 95 -1.34 -8.66 -9.71
C SER A 95 -0.79 -9.16 -8.37
N ILE A 96 0.05 -10.21 -8.40
CA ILE A 96 0.83 -10.66 -7.24
C ILE A 96 2.32 -10.41 -7.50
N VAL A 97 2.98 -9.75 -6.56
CA VAL A 97 4.44 -9.62 -6.48
C VAL A 97 4.92 -10.52 -5.36
N ALA A 98 5.87 -11.39 -5.66
CA ALA A 98 6.36 -12.37 -4.70
C ALA A 98 7.85 -12.67 -4.91
N GLY A 99 8.55 -13.02 -3.86
CA GLY A 99 9.98 -13.30 -3.95
C GLY A 99 10.65 -13.54 -2.61
N ILE A 100 11.95 -13.42 -2.63
CA ILE A 100 12.82 -13.48 -1.45
C ILE A 100 13.63 -12.20 -1.34
N GLY A 101 14.10 -11.90 -0.15
CA GLY A 101 14.95 -10.73 0.12
C GLY A 101 15.58 -10.83 1.50
N ARG A 102 16.15 -9.73 1.98
CA ARG A 102 16.68 -9.60 3.33
C ARG A 102 15.97 -8.49 4.11
N PHE A 103 15.64 -8.77 5.34
CA PHE A 103 15.12 -7.82 6.31
C PHE A 103 15.94 -7.87 7.59
N HIS A 104 16.61 -6.76 7.94
CA HIS A 104 17.55 -6.70 9.06
C HIS A 104 18.57 -7.85 9.08
N GLY A 105 19.17 -8.14 7.92
CA GLY A 105 20.18 -9.18 7.75
C GLY A 105 19.66 -10.63 7.67
N ARG A 106 18.36 -10.86 7.90
CA ARG A 106 17.74 -12.20 7.81
C ARG A 106 17.07 -12.40 6.45
N SER A 107 17.25 -13.56 5.86
CA SER A 107 16.50 -13.95 4.67
C SER A 107 15.03 -14.12 4.97
N ILE A 108 14.18 -13.58 4.08
CA ILE A 108 12.71 -13.61 4.18
C ILE A 108 12.10 -13.97 2.84
N ALA A 109 10.86 -14.41 2.86
CA ALA A 109 10.00 -14.43 1.68
C ALA A 109 8.93 -13.35 1.78
N PHE A 110 8.45 -12.86 0.63
CA PHE A 110 7.35 -11.92 0.59
C PHE A 110 6.36 -12.27 -0.52
N VAL A 111 5.09 -12.00 -0.26
CA VAL A 111 3.98 -12.12 -1.21
C VAL A 111 3.04 -10.94 -1.01
N GLY A 112 2.62 -10.27 -2.06
CA GLY A 112 1.69 -9.17 -1.92
C GLY A 112 0.92 -8.83 -3.18
N HIS A 113 -0.28 -8.29 -3.00
CA HIS A 113 -1.08 -7.75 -4.08
C HIS A 113 -0.46 -6.45 -4.60
N GLN A 114 -0.45 -6.28 -5.92
CA GLN A 114 0.07 -5.09 -6.57
C GLN A 114 -0.98 -4.50 -7.49
N LYS A 115 -1.29 -3.22 -7.28
CA LYS A 115 -2.11 -2.38 -8.16
C LYS A 115 -1.24 -1.52 -9.05
N GLY A 116 -1.82 -1.01 -10.13
CA GLY A 116 -1.16 0.01 -10.96
C GLY A 116 -1.46 1.43 -10.49
N ARG A 117 -0.58 2.37 -10.84
CA ARG A 117 -0.80 3.81 -10.61
C ARG A 117 -1.35 4.53 -11.83
N SER A 118 -1.21 3.96 -13.02
CA SER A 118 -1.76 4.44 -14.28
C SER A 118 -2.83 3.47 -14.81
N ALA A 119 -3.65 3.92 -15.75
CA ALA A 119 -4.63 3.05 -16.41
C ALA A 119 -3.97 1.83 -17.07
N LYS A 120 -2.83 2.04 -17.75
CA LYS A 120 -2.05 0.96 -18.39
C LYS A 120 -1.53 -0.06 -17.37
N GLU A 121 -0.99 0.42 -16.25
CA GLU A 121 -0.52 -0.46 -15.17
C GLU A 121 -1.67 -1.18 -14.48
N ASN A 122 -2.82 -0.54 -14.29
CA ASN A 122 -3.99 -1.19 -13.71
C ASN A 122 -4.47 -2.36 -14.59
N VAL A 123 -4.51 -2.19 -15.90
CA VAL A 123 -4.82 -3.30 -16.83
C VAL A 123 -3.79 -4.43 -16.70
N LEU A 124 -2.48 -4.10 -16.70
CA LEU A 124 -1.40 -5.08 -16.53
C LEU A 124 -1.48 -5.84 -15.20
N ARG A 125 -1.93 -5.17 -14.14
CA ARG A 125 -2.05 -5.73 -12.78
C ARG A 125 -3.47 -6.25 -12.49
N ASN A 126 -4.31 -6.45 -13.49
CA ASN A 126 -5.70 -6.90 -13.34
C ASN A 126 -6.48 -6.09 -12.29
N PHE A 127 -6.20 -4.78 -12.18
CA PHE A 127 -6.76 -3.89 -11.14
C PHE A 127 -6.50 -4.38 -9.70
N GLY A 128 -5.46 -5.18 -9.48
CA GLY A 128 -5.14 -5.81 -8.19
C GLY A 128 -6.03 -7.02 -7.86
N MET A 129 -6.69 -7.59 -8.86
CA MET A 129 -7.52 -8.80 -8.74
C MET A 129 -6.74 -10.01 -9.28
N PRO A 130 -6.26 -10.92 -8.43
CA PRO A 130 -5.48 -12.05 -8.89
C PRO A 130 -6.32 -13.07 -9.67
N HIS A 131 -5.74 -13.60 -10.74
CA HIS A 131 -6.14 -14.84 -11.39
C HIS A 131 -5.67 -16.07 -10.59
N PRO A 132 -6.14 -17.28 -10.90
CA PRO A 132 -5.68 -18.52 -10.25
C PRO A 132 -4.15 -18.69 -10.26
N GLU A 133 -3.49 -18.19 -11.31
CA GLU A 133 -2.03 -18.20 -11.44
C GLU A 133 -1.33 -17.39 -10.34
N GLY A 134 -1.93 -16.27 -9.94
CA GLY A 134 -1.42 -15.44 -8.85
C GLY A 134 -1.45 -16.17 -7.50
N TYR A 135 -2.55 -16.86 -7.21
CA TYR A 135 -2.67 -17.68 -6.00
C TYR A 135 -1.69 -18.85 -6.02
N ARG A 136 -1.56 -19.57 -7.15
CA ARG A 136 -0.59 -20.66 -7.29
C ARG A 136 0.86 -20.17 -7.15
N LYS A 137 1.17 -18.98 -7.68
CA LYS A 137 2.46 -18.32 -7.44
C LYS A 137 2.69 -18.07 -5.95
N ALA A 138 1.69 -17.54 -5.24
CA ALA A 138 1.77 -17.33 -3.79
C ALA A 138 2.03 -18.64 -3.03
N ILE A 139 1.28 -19.71 -3.33
CA ILE A 139 1.46 -21.05 -2.74
C ILE A 139 2.90 -21.53 -2.94
N ARG A 140 3.42 -21.43 -4.16
CA ARG A 140 4.81 -21.83 -4.47
C ARG A 140 5.84 -21.09 -3.62
N ILE A 141 5.62 -19.80 -3.32
CA ILE A 141 6.52 -19.02 -2.46
C ILE A 141 6.36 -19.43 -0.99
N TYR A 142 5.15 -19.74 -0.54
CA TYR A 142 4.94 -20.26 0.82
C TYR A 142 5.59 -21.64 1.02
N GLU A 143 5.49 -22.54 0.05
CA GLU A 143 6.17 -23.84 0.08
C GLU A 143 7.70 -23.70 0.10
N LEU A 144 8.23 -22.73 -0.67
CA LEU A 144 9.66 -22.39 -0.63
C LEU A 144 10.06 -21.86 0.74
N ALA A 145 9.26 -20.94 1.29
CA ALA A 145 9.51 -20.35 2.61
C ALA A 145 9.49 -21.39 3.73
N ASP A 146 8.53 -22.32 3.69
CA ASP A 146 8.44 -23.43 4.64
C ASP A 146 9.66 -24.34 4.56
N ARG A 147 10.05 -24.76 3.36
CA ARG A 147 11.23 -25.62 3.13
C ARG A 147 12.52 -25.03 3.70
N PHE A 148 12.70 -23.72 3.55
CA PHE A 148 13.90 -23.01 4.02
C PHE A 148 13.71 -22.32 5.37
N ARG A 149 12.56 -22.50 6.01
CA ARG A 149 12.19 -21.87 7.30
C ARG A 149 12.36 -20.34 7.28
N LEU A 150 11.94 -19.72 6.17
CA LEU A 150 11.98 -18.27 6.01
C LEU A 150 10.75 -17.63 6.64
N PRO A 151 10.90 -16.54 7.41
CA PRO A 151 9.75 -15.69 7.76
C PRO A 151 9.08 -15.15 6.50
N VAL A 152 7.75 -15.04 6.50
CA VAL A 152 6.96 -14.57 5.37
C VAL A 152 6.31 -13.23 5.70
N PHE A 153 6.48 -12.26 4.81
CA PHE A 153 5.73 -11.01 4.81
C PHE A 153 4.62 -11.07 3.79
N THR A 154 3.38 -10.87 4.23
CA THR A 154 2.21 -10.84 3.36
C THR A 154 1.59 -9.45 3.32
N PHE A 155 1.41 -8.90 2.10
CA PHE A 155 0.78 -7.61 1.87
C PHE A 155 -0.57 -7.81 1.17
N ILE A 156 -1.67 -7.52 1.88
CA ILE A 156 -3.03 -7.71 1.38
C ILE A 156 -3.61 -6.36 0.94
N ASP A 157 -3.77 -6.18 -0.37
CA ASP A 157 -4.36 -4.98 -0.96
C ASP A 157 -5.08 -5.31 -2.28
N THR A 158 -6.26 -5.89 -2.19
CA THR A 158 -7.06 -6.31 -3.33
C THR A 158 -8.53 -5.95 -3.16
N PRO A 159 -9.26 -5.62 -4.24
CA PRO A 159 -10.74 -5.54 -4.22
C PRO A 159 -11.42 -6.92 -4.23
N GLY A 160 -10.71 -7.99 -4.63
CA GLY A 160 -11.22 -9.35 -4.72
C GLY A 160 -10.47 -10.21 -5.73
N ALA A 161 -10.97 -11.41 -6.00
CA ALA A 161 -10.50 -12.30 -7.05
C ALA A 161 -10.92 -11.76 -8.43
N PHE A 162 -10.24 -12.17 -9.50
CA PHE A 162 -10.60 -11.77 -10.87
C PHE A 162 -11.90 -12.46 -11.32
N PRO A 163 -12.98 -11.70 -11.65
CA PRO A 163 -14.30 -12.26 -11.91
C PRO A 163 -14.49 -12.63 -13.39
N GLY A 164 -13.65 -13.45 -13.97
CA GLY A 164 -13.70 -13.80 -15.37
C GLY A 164 -13.90 -15.30 -15.61
N ILE A 165 -14.64 -15.68 -16.68
CA ILE A 165 -14.89 -17.08 -17.06
C ILE A 165 -13.59 -17.87 -17.12
N GLY A 166 -12.56 -17.36 -17.78
CA GLY A 166 -11.27 -18.04 -17.85
C GLY A 166 -10.56 -18.21 -16.48
N ALA A 167 -10.89 -17.40 -15.48
CA ALA A 167 -10.40 -17.60 -14.11
C ALA A 167 -11.16 -18.76 -13.45
N GLU A 168 -12.49 -18.78 -13.57
CA GLU A 168 -13.35 -19.86 -13.07
C GLU A 168 -12.93 -21.24 -13.65
N GLU A 169 -12.70 -21.29 -14.97
CA GLU A 169 -12.22 -22.52 -15.66
C GLU A 169 -10.89 -23.03 -15.14
N ARG A 170 -10.06 -22.17 -14.57
CA ARG A 170 -8.73 -22.51 -14.02
C ARG A 170 -8.71 -22.61 -12.49
N GLY A 171 -9.88 -22.62 -11.84
CA GLY A 171 -10.07 -22.91 -10.42
C GLY A 171 -10.02 -21.69 -9.50
N GLN A 172 -10.57 -20.55 -9.97
CA GLN A 172 -10.76 -19.36 -9.15
C GLN A 172 -11.66 -19.63 -7.95
#